data_6a376654580943230a137aa53e141484
#
_entry.id   6a376654580943230a137aa53e141484
#
_cell.length_a   1.000
_cell.length_b   1.000
_cell.length_c   1.000
_cell.angle_alpha   90.00
_cell.angle_beta   90.00
_cell.angle_gamma   90.00
#
_symmetry.space_group_name_H-M   'P 1'
#
loop_
_entity.id
_entity.type
_entity.pdbx_description
1 polymer ?
#
loop_
_entity_poly.entity_id
_entity_poly.type
_entity_poly.pdbx_seq_one_letter_code
_entity_poly.pdbx_strand_id
1 'polypeptide(L)'
;RIMFPIKNSKGHVLGFGGRIIDQGDPKYLNSPETQLFKKGELLYGLYESKEFLRSSNHAIVVEGYTDVISLAHNGFKNSLATLGTATTDAHIKKAFRFADKITFCFDGDSAGRKAAWKACEICLLNIRANKEVHFLILPKDQDPDETMQSSGPEFFKTLLKNATPLSDFLIETIKRKFDTSRPSGIASAAEYSMVPVNRIRNGIYKDHLIEKIASELKVKTAQLKKFQPQDRTKKIQKISLQSQKTPSSYRPSLIRQAINILMHYPEVVREISEEKEFKHIHEKGIDILREIITLIQSNESIKLATIIEHFNDQTIKDHLKSMTVEKLIISQMEAKNELHEIILRLNERNTRSELKKLVSKAKDNALTESQRKRFLTLSKSIEIK
;
A
#
# COMPACT_ATOMS: atom_id res chain seq x y z
N ARG A 1 26.53 -11.84 4.41
CA ARG A 1 25.09 -12.14 4.35
C ARG A 1 24.85 -13.51 3.76
N ILE A 2 23.85 -14.22 4.24
CA ILE A 2 23.29 -15.38 3.54
C ILE A 2 22.41 -14.85 2.43
N MET A 3 22.58 -15.36 1.21
CA MET A 3 21.88 -14.87 0.02
C MET A 3 20.79 -15.85 -0.40
N PHE A 4 19.58 -15.33 -0.61
CA PHE A 4 18.40 -16.09 -1.01
C PHE A 4 18.00 -15.69 -2.43
N PRO A 5 18.12 -16.56 -3.44
CA PRO A 5 17.68 -16.23 -4.80
C PRO A 5 16.16 -16.11 -4.86
N ILE A 6 15.69 -14.98 -5.39
CA ILE A 6 14.26 -14.73 -5.58
C ILE A 6 13.92 -15.04 -7.03
N LYS A 7 13.06 -16.06 -7.23
CA LYS A 7 12.73 -16.60 -8.53
C LYS A 7 11.33 -16.20 -9.01
N ASN A 8 11.18 -16.09 -10.30
CA ASN A 8 9.84 -16.03 -10.90
C ASN A 8 9.18 -17.42 -10.95
N SER A 9 7.92 -17.46 -11.42
CA SER A 9 7.19 -18.73 -11.54
C SER A 9 7.79 -19.72 -12.54
N LYS A 10 8.79 -19.36 -13.36
CA LYS A 10 9.51 -20.25 -14.28
C LYS A 10 10.85 -20.74 -13.74
N GLY A 11 11.28 -20.26 -12.55
CA GLY A 11 12.53 -20.61 -11.92
C GLY A 11 13.71 -19.67 -12.25
N HIS A 12 13.51 -18.65 -13.08
CA HIS A 12 14.54 -17.67 -13.37
C HIS A 12 14.76 -16.74 -12.16
N VAL A 13 16.01 -16.55 -11.77
CA VAL A 13 16.38 -15.62 -10.70
C VAL A 13 16.20 -14.20 -11.17
N LEU A 14 15.42 -13.41 -10.42
CA LEU A 14 15.12 -12.01 -10.72
C LEU A 14 15.84 -11.04 -9.77
N GLY A 15 16.25 -11.52 -8.61
CA GLY A 15 16.91 -10.75 -7.57
C GLY A 15 17.32 -11.63 -6.42
N PHE A 16 17.82 -11.01 -5.37
CA PHE A 16 18.29 -11.70 -4.17
C PHE A 16 17.77 -11.01 -2.91
N GLY A 17 17.46 -11.79 -1.91
CA GLY A 17 17.36 -11.36 -0.52
C GLY A 17 18.64 -11.68 0.21
N GLY A 18 19.03 -10.89 1.19
CA GLY A 18 20.20 -11.14 2.02
C GLY A 18 19.91 -10.92 3.49
N ARG A 19 20.19 -11.93 4.34
CA ARG A 19 20.14 -11.83 5.80
C ARG A 19 21.55 -11.72 6.35
N ILE A 20 21.79 -10.76 7.23
CA ILE A 20 23.08 -10.64 7.92
C ILE A 20 23.29 -11.83 8.87
N ILE A 21 24.54 -12.31 8.98
CA ILE A 21 24.88 -13.40 9.89
C ILE A 21 25.26 -12.82 11.25
N ASP A 22 26.07 -11.78 11.22
CA ASP A 22 26.57 -11.09 12.41
C ASP A 22 25.74 -9.85 12.75
N GLN A 23 26.26 -9.01 13.66
CA GLN A 23 25.66 -7.73 14.01
C GLN A 23 25.79 -6.73 12.86
N GLY A 24 24.78 -5.93 12.64
CA GLY A 24 24.74 -4.88 11.63
C GLY A 24 23.32 -4.57 11.18
N ASP A 25 23.16 -3.48 10.44
CA ASP A 25 21.88 -2.98 9.93
C ASP A 25 21.96 -2.70 8.41
N PRO A 26 20.92 -2.98 7.64
CA PRO A 26 19.65 -3.65 8.00
C PRO A 26 19.82 -5.17 8.12
N LYS A 27 19.05 -5.79 9.04
CA LYS A 27 19.01 -7.26 9.25
C LYS A 27 18.71 -8.00 7.95
N TYR A 28 17.76 -7.48 7.16
CA TYR A 28 17.37 -7.99 5.85
C TYR A 28 17.56 -6.94 4.78
N LEU A 29 18.10 -7.33 3.63
CA LEU A 29 18.31 -6.47 2.47
C LEU A 29 17.87 -7.22 1.22
N ASN A 30 16.99 -6.62 0.44
CA ASN A 30 16.57 -7.15 -0.85
C ASN A 30 17.18 -6.34 -2.00
N SER A 31 17.37 -6.97 -3.15
CA SER A 31 17.72 -6.27 -4.39
C SER A 31 16.81 -5.06 -4.61
N PRO A 32 17.33 -3.97 -5.19
CA PRO A 32 16.50 -2.82 -5.55
C PRO A 32 15.44 -3.19 -6.58
N GLU A 33 14.36 -2.43 -6.65
CA GLU A 33 13.29 -2.61 -7.64
C GLU A 33 13.84 -2.37 -9.06
N THR A 34 13.49 -3.28 -9.98
CA THR A 34 13.82 -3.16 -11.41
C THR A 34 12.57 -3.42 -12.25
N GLN A 35 12.70 -3.32 -13.58
CA GLN A 35 11.59 -3.69 -14.46
C GLN A 35 11.17 -5.17 -14.32
N LEU A 36 12.11 -6.05 -13.99
CA LEU A 36 11.88 -7.49 -13.82
C LEU A 36 11.62 -7.88 -12.36
N PHE A 37 12.21 -7.16 -11.41
CA PHE A 37 12.09 -7.43 -9.98
C PHE A 37 11.20 -6.39 -9.31
N LYS A 38 9.93 -6.74 -9.11
CA LYS A 38 8.94 -5.93 -8.41
C LYS A 38 8.42 -6.69 -7.21
N LYS A 39 8.83 -6.27 -6.01
CA LYS A 39 8.48 -6.95 -4.75
C LYS A 39 6.97 -7.09 -4.57
N GLY A 40 6.20 -6.06 -4.92
CA GLY A 40 4.74 -6.08 -4.86
C GLY A 40 4.05 -7.04 -5.83
N GLU A 41 4.78 -7.66 -6.75
CA GLU A 41 4.25 -8.63 -7.70
C GLU A 41 4.83 -10.04 -7.51
N LEU A 42 5.85 -10.23 -6.67
CA LEU A 42 6.57 -11.49 -6.50
C LEU A 42 6.24 -12.14 -5.15
N LEU A 43 6.10 -13.46 -5.17
CA LEU A 43 6.01 -14.30 -3.98
C LEU A 43 7.24 -15.19 -3.93
N TYR A 44 8.00 -15.11 -2.84
CA TYR A 44 9.13 -15.98 -2.59
C TYR A 44 8.65 -17.42 -2.39
N GLY A 45 9.43 -18.39 -2.84
CA GLY A 45 9.09 -19.81 -2.74
C GLY A 45 8.07 -20.29 -3.79
N LEU A 46 7.49 -19.40 -4.63
CA LEU A 46 6.44 -19.79 -5.57
C LEU A 46 6.88 -20.86 -6.58
N TYR A 47 8.12 -20.79 -7.05
CA TYR A 47 8.63 -21.79 -8.00
C TYR A 47 8.77 -23.17 -7.34
N GLU A 48 9.34 -23.20 -6.17
CA GLU A 48 9.60 -24.41 -5.37
C GLU A 48 8.30 -25.04 -4.87
N SER A 49 7.31 -24.23 -4.53
CA SER A 49 6.04 -24.65 -3.91
C SER A 49 4.96 -25.06 -4.90
N LYS A 50 5.13 -24.84 -6.22
CA LYS A 50 4.06 -24.99 -7.23
C LYS A 50 3.29 -26.29 -7.18
N GLU A 51 4.01 -27.43 -7.11
CA GLU A 51 3.40 -28.76 -7.10
C GLU A 51 2.63 -29.00 -5.80
N PHE A 52 3.21 -28.53 -4.70
CA PHE A 52 2.59 -28.64 -3.37
C PHE A 52 1.36 -27.75 -3.22
N LEU A 53 1.39 -26.56 -3.82
CA LEU A 53 0.23 -25.65 -3.87
C LEU A 53 -0.94 -26.30 -4.62
N ARG A 54 -0.66 -26.93 -5.76
CA ARG A 54 -1.70 -27.58 -6.58
C ARG A 54 -2.22 -28.86 -5.92
N SER A 55 -1.33 -29.69 -5.38
CA SER A 55 -1.74 -30.97 -4.77
C SER A 55 -2.53 -30.77 -3.47
N SER A 56 -2.16 -29.78 -2.65
CA SER A 56 -2.87 -29.44 -1.42
C SER A 56 -4.06 -28.50 -1.65
N ASN A 57 -4.14 -27.86 -2.80
CA ASN A 57 -5.06 -26.74 -3.10
C ASN A 57 -5.07 -25.64 -2.03
N HIS A 58 -3.93 -25.45 -1.36
CA HIS A 58 -3.77 -24.55 -0.23
C HIS A 58 -2.43 -23.83 -0.28
N ALA A 59 -2.41 -22.51 -0.10
CA ALA A 59 -1.24 -21.68 0.05
C ALA A 59 -1.15 -21.14 1.47
N ILE A 60 0.02 -21.26 2.09
CA ILE A 60 0.35 -20.59 3.35
C ILE A 60 1.21 -19.39 3.00
N VAL A 61 0.78 -18.18 3.37
CA VAL A 61 1.50 -16.94 3.06
C VAL A 61 2.02 -16.33 4.35
N VAL A 62 3.35 -16.18 4.45
CA VAL A 62 4.09 -15.61 5.58
C VAL A 62 4.77 -14.30 5.17
N GLU A 63 5.48 -13.64 6.11
CA GLU A 63 6.13 -12.35 5.85
C GLU A 63 7.53 -12.49 5.26
N GLY A 64 8.33 -13.44 5.74
CA GLY A 64 9.75 -13.59 5.45
C GLY A 64 10.14 -14.85 4.67
N TYR A 65 11.24 -14.78 3.96
CA TYR A 65 11.77 -15.96 3.25
C TYR A 65 12.40 -17.00 4.19
N THR A 66 12.87 -16.61 5.36
CA THR A 66 13.32 -17.54 6.40
C THR A 66 12.18 -18.40 6.90
N ASP A 67 10.99 -17.82 7.06
CA ASP A 67 9.79 -18.51 7.50
C ASP A 67 9.34 -19.56 6.48
N VAL A 68 9.40 -19.21 5.18
CA VAL A 68 9.13 -20.18 4.10
C VAL A 68 10.09 -21.37 4.17
N ILE A 69 11.39 -21.12 4.41
CA ILE A 69 12.40 -22.17 4.49
C ILE A 69 12.14 -23.06 5.70
N SER A 70 11.90 -22.47 6.87
CA SER A 70 11.59 -23.20 8.10
C SER A 70 10.33 -24.05 7.95
N LEU A 71 9.25 -23.46 7.43
CA LEU A 71 8.00 -24.18 7.16
C LEU A 71 8.20 -25.32 6.17
N ALA A 72 8.92 -25.09 5.06
CA ALA A 72 9.17 -26.11 4.05
C ALA A 72 10.02 -27.26 4.59
N HIS A 73 11.02 -26.98 5.44
CA HIS A 73 11.84 -27.97 6.14
C HIS A 73 10.98 -28.87 7.04
N ASN A 74 9.98 -28.29 7.70
CA ASN A 74 9.05 -28.99 8.58
C ASN A 74 7.81 -29.57 7.85
N GLY A 75 7.86 -29.71 6.53
CA GLY A 75 6.83 -30.39 5.73
C GLY A 75 5.76 -29.50 5.12
N PHE A 76 5.69 -28.19 5.46
CA PHE A 76 4.73 -27.23 4.88
C PHE A 76 5.28 -26.62 3.58
N LYS A 77 5.49 -27.47 2.56
CA LYS A 77 6.12 -27.09 1.28
C LYS A 77 5.24 -26.19 0.40
N ASN A 78 3.99 -25.94 0.77
CA ASN A 78 3.04 -25.02 0.13
C ASN A 78 3.11 -23.59 0.71
N SER A 79 4.26 -23.23 1.29
CA SER A 79 4.49 -21.91 1.91
C SER A 79 5.08 -20.91 0.92
N LEU A 80 4.64 -19.66 1.02
CA LEU A 80 5.05 -18.52 0.20
C LEU A 80 5.32 -17.32 1.09
N ALA A 81 6.20 -16.39 0.69
CA ALA A 81 6.34 -15.12 1.41
C ALA A 81 6.18 -13.89 0.53
N THR A 82 5.71 -12.80 1.14
CA THR A 82 5.88 -11.45 0.63
C THR A 82 7.31 -10.97 0.92
N LEU A 83 7.88 -10.16 0.04
CA LEU A 83 9.30 -9.81 0.09
C LEU A 83 9.58 -8.53 0.91
N GLY A 84 9.16 -8.50 2.18
CA GLY A 84 9.30 -7.32 3.03
C GLY A 84 8.43 -6.14 2.57
N THR A 85 7.32 -6.45 1.92
CA THR A 85 6.29 -5.49 1.53
C THR A 85 4.94 -5.94 2.04
N ALA A 86 4.02 -5.02 2.27
CA ALA A 86 2.64 -5.39 2.58
C ALA A 86 2.05 -6.26 1.47
N THR A 87 1.15 -7.17 1.84
CA THR A 87 0.37 -7.96 0.89
C THR A 87 -0.29 -7.05 -0.16
N THR A 88 -0.22 -7.43 -1.42
CA THR A 88 -0.79 -6.67 -2.53
C THR A 88 -1.87 -7.46 -3.26
N ASP A 89 -2.68 -6.78 -4.06
CA ASP A 89 -3.63 -7.37 -4.99
C ASP A 89 -2.97 -8.39 -5.96
N ALA A 90 -1.76 -8.08 -6.44
CA ALA A 90 -1.00 -8.97 -7.31
C ALA A 90 -0.55 -10.25 -6.61
N HIS A 91 -0.14 -10.17 -5.33
CA HIS A 91 0.19 -11.34 -4.53
C HIS A 91 -1.00 -12.29 -4.39
N ILE A 92 -2.17 -11.77 -4.01
CA ILE A 92 -3.39 -12.57 -3.84
C ILE A 92 -3.81 -13.22 -5.17
N LYS A 93 -3.88 -12.44 -6.24
CA LYS A 93 -4.20 -12.96 -7.57
C LYS A 93 -3.22 -14.03 -8.03
N LYS A 94 -1.94 -13.87 -7.71
CA LYS A 94 -0.90 -14.84 -8.06
C LYS A 94 -1.04 -16.12 -7.26
N ALA A 95 -1.25 -16.06 -5.95
CA ALA A 95 -1.48 -17.23 -5.10
C ALA A 95 -2.74 -18.00 -5.54
N PHE A 96 -3.84 -17.31 -5.84
CA PHE A 96 -5.09 -17.90 -6.31
C PHE A 96 -5.02 -18.58 -7.69
N ARG A 97 -3.95 -18.40 -8.46
CA ARG A 97 -3.70 -19.18 -9.69
C ARG A 97 -3.26 -20.61 -9.39
N PHE A 98 -2.75 -20.88 -8.19
CA PHE A 98 -2.17 -22.16 -7.83
C PHE A 98 -2.96 -22.90 -6.74
N ALA A 99 -3.78 -22.19 -5.96
CA ALA A 99 -4.59 -22.76 -4.90
C ALA A 99 -5.92 -22.00 -4.76
N ASP A 100 -6.97 -22.67 -4.27
CA ASP A 100 -8.26 -22.05 -3.99
C ASP A 100 -8.34 -21.54 -2.55
N LYS A 101 -7.50 -22.09 -1.66
CA LYS A 101 -7.41 -21.67 -0.27
C LYS A 101 -6.09 -20.94 -0.01
N ILE A 102 -6.16 -19.81 0.68
CA ILE A 102 -4.99 -19.07 1.19
C ILE A 102 -5.14 -18.91 2.70
N THR A 103 -4.11 -19.31 3.46
CA THR A 103 -4.00 -18.96 4.88
C THR A 103 -2.83 -17.99 5.04
N PHE A 104 -3.13 -16.75 5.43
CA PHE A 104 -2.11 -15.80 5.83
C PHE A 104 -1.70 -16.11 7.27
N CYS A 105 -0.40 -16.24 7.51
CA CYS A 105 0.18 -16.45 8.83
C CYS A 105 1.04 -15.22 9.17
N PHE A 106 0.64 -14.51 10.20
CA PHE A 106 1.28 -13.28 10.68
C PHE A 106 1.85 -13.49 12.07
N ASP A 107 2.89 -12.74 12.38
CA ASP A 107 3.54 -12.73 13.68
C ASP A 107 2.57 -12.30 14.78
N GLY A 108 2.81 -12.78 16.01
CA GLY A 108 1.94 -12.57 17.16
C GLY A 108 1.99 -11.15 17.75
N ASP A 109 2.64 -10.20 17.09
CA ASP A 109 2.88 -8.84 17.54
C ASP A 109 1.85 -7.81 17.01
N SER A 110 2.06 -6.54 17.32
CA SER A 110 1.19 -5.45 16.86
C SER A 110 1.38 -5.11 15.39
N ALA A 111 2.57 -5.36 14.83
CA ALA A 111 2.87 -5.11 13.42
C ALA A 111 2.20 -6.17 12.54
N GLY A 112 2.32 -7.47 12.92
CA GLY A 112 1.62 -8.58 12.26
C GLY A 112 0.10 -8.40 12.25
N ARG A 113 -0.50 -7.92 13.36
CA ARG A 113 -1.95 -7.60 13.39
C ARG A 113 -2.34 -6.48 12.43
N LYS A 114 -1.52 -5.43 12.28
CA LYS A 114 -1.74 -4.35 11.31
C LYS A 114 -1.59 -4.84 9.87
N ALA A 115 -0.60 -5.70 9.63
CA ALA A 115 -0.37 -6.33 8.33
C ALA A 115 -1.55 -7.25 7.95
N ALA A 116 -2.05 -8.05 8.90
CA ALA A 116 -3.22 -8.89 8.74
C ALA A 116 -4.48 -8.09 8.36
N TRP A 117 -4.71 -6.93 9.02
CA TRP A 117 -5.83 -6.07 8.66
C TRP A 117 -5.73 -5.54 7.22
N LYS A 118 -4.56 -5.06 6.81
CA LYS A 118 -4.33 -4.60 5.42
C LYS A 118 -4.55 -5.74 4.42
N ALA A 119 -4.05 -6.95 4.72
CA ALA A 119 -4.27 -8.11 3.88
C ALA A 119 -5.77 -8.46 3.79
N CYS A 120 -6.52 -8.39 4.90
CA CYS A 120 -7.97 -8.60 4.94
C CYS A 120 -8.70 -7.64 3.99
N GLU A 121 -8.41 -6.33 4.05
CA GLU A 121 -9.03 -5.34 3.17
C GLU A 121 -8.78 -5.64 1.68
N ILE A 122 -7.57 -6.11 1.32
CA ILE A 122 -7.23 -6.44 -0.07
C ILE A 122 -7.87 -7.78 -0.48
N CYS A 123 -7.94 -8.77 0.42
CA CYS A 123 -8.58 -10.05 0.15
C CYS A 123 -10.07 -9.88 -0.16
N LEU A 124 -10.76 -8.99 0.56
CA LEU A 124 -12.18 -8.69 0.31
C LEU A 124 -12.44 -8.20 -1.13
N LEU A 125 -11.48 -7.51 -1.76
CA LEU A 125 -11.60 -7.06 -3.15
C LEU A 125 -11.43 -8.20 -4.16
N ASN A 126 -10.76 -9.28 -3.76
CA ASN A 126 -10.36 -10.39 -4.64
C ASN A 126 -11.15 -11.67 -4.40
N ILE A 127 -11.95 -11.71 -3.35
CA ILE A 127 -12.71 -12.92 -3.01
C ILE A 127 -13.73 -13.27 -4.11
N ARG A 128 -13.84 -14.56 -4.41
CA ARG A 128 -14.79 -15.13 -5.36
C ARG A 128 -15.42 -16.38 -4.75
N ALA A 129 -16.51 -16.86 -5.32
CA ALA A 129 -17.31 -17.95 -4.79
C ALA A 129 -16.52 -19.24 -4.46
N ASN A 130 -15.47 -19.55 -5.23
CA ASN A 130 -14.64 -20.74 -5.05
C ASN A 130 -13.29 -20.45 -4.36
N LYS A 131 -13.13 -19.29 -3.73
CA LYS A 131 -11.87 -18.90 -3.07
C LYS A 131 -12.09 -18.72 -1.59
N GLU A 132 -11.16 -19.27 -0.80
CA GLU A 132 -11.17 -19.18 0.65
C GLU A 132 -9.93 -18.45 1.14
N VAL A 133 -10.13 -17.57 2.12
CA VAL A 133 -9.04 -16.88 2.81
C VAL A 133 -9.20 -17.04 4.31
N HIS A 134 -8.12 -17.41 4.96
CA HIS A 134 -8.04 -17.56 6.41
C HIS A 134 -6.87 -16.74 6.96
N PHE A 135 -6.98 -16.36 8.22
CA PHE A 135 -5.96 -15.62 8.94
C PHE A 135 -5.53 -16.41 10.17
N LEU A 136 -4.25 -16.63 10.30
CA LEU A 136 -3.59 -17.18 11.47
C LEU A 136 -2.71 -16.07 12.07
N ILE A 137 -3.02 -15.65 13.27
CA ILE A 137 -2.12 -14.81 14.07
C ILE A 137 -1.44 -15.75 15.06
N LEU A 138 -0.13 -15.80 15.00
CA LEU A 138 0.65 -16.67 15.88
C LEU A 138 0.55 -16.23 17.35
N PRO A 139 0.94 -17.08 18.30
CA PRO A 139 1.02 -16.71 19.71
C PRO A 139 1.86 -15.45 19.90
N LYS A 140 1.65 -14.77 21.03
CA LYS A 140 2.31 -13.51 21.34
C LYS A 140 3.83 -13.63 21.19
N ASP A 141 4.41 -12.65 20.46
CA ASP A 141 5.85 -12.50 20.22
C ASP A 141 6.52 -13.73 19.55
N GLN A 142 5.76 -14.54 18.80
CA GLN A 142 6.28 -15.65 18.00
C GLN A 142 6.13 -15.37 16.51
N ASP A 143 7.13 -15.80 15.74
CA ASP A 143 7.11 -15.93 14.29
C ASP A 143 6.96 -17.41 13.87
N PRO A 144 6.81 -17.72 12.57
CA PRO A 144 6.69 -19.11 12.11
C PRO A 144 7.89 -20.00 12.46
N ASP A 145 9.12 -19.47 12.40
CA ASP A 145 10.34 -20.20 12.71
C ASP A 145 10.42 -20.53 14.21
N GLU A 146 10.17 -19.55 15.07
CA GLU A 146 10.12 -19.75 16.54
C GLU A 146 9.01 -20.72 16.94
N THR A 147 7.83 -20.65 16.29
CA THR A 147 6.74 -21.59 16.55
C THR A 147 7.14 -23.03 16.18
N MET A 148 7.85 -23.21 15.07
CA MET A 148 8.36 -24.53 14.66
C MET A 148 9.39 -25.08 15.64
N GLN A 149 10.31 -24.24 16.10
CA GLN A 149 11.38 -24.64 17.04
C GLN A 149 10.83 -24.97 18.43
N SER A 150 9.88 -24.16 18.91
CA SER A 150 9.36 -24.31 20.28
C SER A 150 8.27 -25.38 20.43
N SER A 151 7.38 -25.49 19.44
CA SER A 151 6.15 -26.30 19.56
C SER A 151 6.00 -27.37 18.49
N GLY A 152 6.82 -27.33 17.45
CA GLY A 152 6.87 -28.33 16.40
C GLY A 152 5.74 -28.31 15.36
N PRO A 153 5.85 -29.17 14.32
CA PRO A 153 4.97 -29.13 13.17
C PRO A 153 3.51 -29.50 13.46
N GLU A 154 3.25 -30.42 14.40
CA GLU A 154 1.86 -30.81 14.73
C GLU A 154 1.09 -29.68 15.44
N PHE A 155 1.76 -28.90 16.25
CA PHE A 155 1.15 -27.70 16.84
C PHE A 155 0.79 -26.68 15.76
N PHE A 156 1.73 -26.38 14.85
CA PHE A 156 1.46 -25.46 13.74
C PHE A 156 0.33 -25.94 12.83
N LYS A 157 0.24 -27.24 12.56
CA LYS A 157 -0.85 -27.86 11.83
C LYS A 157 -2.20 -27.65 12.52
N THR A 158 -2.22 -27.72 13.85
CA THR A 158 -3.42 -27.44 14.65
C THR A 158 -3.81 -25.96 14.53
N LEU A 159 -2.84 -25.04 14.61
CA LEU A 159 -3.07 -23.62 14.40
C LEU A 159 -3.66 -23.34 13.01
N LEU A 160 -3.11 -23.97 11.96
CA LEU A 160 -3.62 -23.81 10.58
C LEU A 160 -5.05 -24.30 10.43
N LYS A 161 -5.44 -25.41 11.09
CA LYS A 161 -6.83 -25.89 11.08
C LYS A 161 -7.79 -24.91 11.74
N ASN A 162 -7.32 -24.21 12.77
CA ASN A 162 -8.10 -23.24 13.56
C ASN A 162 -7.96 -21.80 13.03
N ALA A 163 -7.32 -21.61 11.88
CA ALA A 163 -7.16 -20.30 11.27
C ALA A 163 -8.52 -19.66 10.98
N THR A 164 -8.66 -18.39 11.36
CA THR A 164 -9.91 -17.64 11.31
C THR A 164 -10.30 -17.30 9.87
N PRO A 165 -11.51 -17.67 9.40
CA PRO A 165 -11.99 -17.28 8.06
C PRO A 165 -12.06 -15.76 7.89
N LEU A 166 -11.91 -15.28 6.65
CA LEU A 166 -11.90 -13.86 6.28
C LEU A 166 -13.06 -13.06 6.88
N SER A 167 -14.29 -13.60 6.81
CA SER A 167 -15.48 -12.95 7.36
C SER A 167 -15.41 -12.80 8.89
N ASP A 168 -14.93 -13.84 9.56
CA ASP A 168 -14.83 -13.85 11.02
C ASP A 168 -13.72 -12.96 11.51
N PHE A 169 -12.56 -13.00 10.84
CA PHE A 169 -11.43 -12.11 11.12
C PHE A 169 -11.81 -10.63 10.99
N LEU A 170 -12.57 -10.27 9.93
CA LEU A 170 -13.10 -8.92 9.76
C LEU A 170 -13.94 -8.51 10.97
N ILE A 171 -14.92 -9.33 11.32
CA ILE A 171 -15.88 -9.04 12.40
C ILE A 171 -15.20 -8.96 13.76
N GLU A 172 -14.34 -9.93 14.08
CA GLU A 172 -13.60 -9.96 15.34
C GLU A 172 -12.69 -8.74 15.49
N THR A 173 -12.02 -8.34 14.41
CA THR A 173 -11.15 -7.15 14.42
C THR A 173 -11.95 -5.89 14.67
N ILE A 174 -13.14 -5.76 14.09
CA ILE A 174 -14.05 -4.64 14.32
C ILE A 174 -14.56 -4.63 15.76
N LYS A 175 -15.00 -5.77 16.28
CA LYS A 175 -15.46 -5.88 17.67
C LYS A 175 -14.37 -5.56 18.70
N ARG A 176 -13.09 -5.88 18.40
CA ARG A 176 -11.97 -5.48 19.26
C ARG A 176 -11.68 -3.98 19.21
N LYS A 177 -11.97 -3.33 18.07
CA LYS A 177 -11.70 -1.90 17.88
C LYS A 177 -12.77 -0.99 18.49
N PHE A 178 -14.01 -1.44 18.56
CA PHE A 178 -15.15 -0.66 19.01
C PHE A 178 -15.87 -1.35 20.18
N ASP A 179 -16.25 -0.58 21.19
CA ASP A 179 -17.07 -1.08 22.32
C ASP A 179 -18.52 -1.32 21.85
N THR A 180 -18.78 -2.54 21.37
CA THR A 180 -20.10 -2.94 20.88
C THR A 180 -21.12 -3.21 21.98
N SER A 181 -20.81 -2.95 23.24
CA SER A 181 -21.78 -2.96 24.35
C SER A 181 -22.65 -1.69 24.36
N ARG A 182 -22.18 -0.62 23.68
CA ARG A 182 -22.85 0.69 23.67
C ARG A 182 -23.41 1.02 22.29
N PRO A 183 -24.57 1.69 22.19
CA PRO A 183 -25.17 2.08 20.91
C PRO A 183 -24.23 2.88 20.01
N SER A 184 -23.43 3.81 20.57
CA SER A 184 -22.45 4.59 19.80
C SER A 184 -21.33 3.73 19.23
N GLY A 185 -20.86 2.74 19.98
CA GLY A 185 -19.83 1.80 19.53
C GLY A 185 -20.37 0.86 18.46
N ILE A 186 -21.61 0.39 18.58
CA ILE A 186 -22.31 -0.39 17.54
C ILE A 186 -22.41 0.42 16.25
N ALA A 187 -22.84 1.69 16.32
CA ALA A 187 -22.94 2.55 15.15
C ALA A 187 -21.58 2.74 14.46
N SER A 188 -20.53 3.05 15.24
CA SER A 188 -19.16 3.20 14.71
C SER A 188 -18.62 1.91 14.11
N ALA A 189 -18.89 0.75 14.73
CA ALA A 189 -18.51 -0.56 14.23
C ALA A 189 -19.21 -0.87 12.90
N ALA A 190 -20.50 -0.58 12.80
CA ALA A 190 -21.30 -0.76 11.59
C ALA A 190 -20.78 0.12 10.44
N GLU A 191 -20.57 1.40 10.69
CA GLU A 191 -19.98 2.33 9.71
C GLU A 191 -18.62 1.86 9.24
N TYR A 192 -17.72 1.52 10.16
CA TYR A 192 -16.36 1.08 9.86
C TYR A 192 -16.36 -0.21 9.04
N SER A 193 -17.25 -1.17 9.33
CA SER A 193 -17.36 -2.43 8.61
C SER A 193 -17.76 -2.25 7.15
N MET A 194 -18.64 -1.28 6.89
CA MET A 194 -19.16 -1.06 5.55
C MET A 194 -18.15 -0.41 4.59
N VAL A 195 -17.08 0.21 5.09
CA VAL A 195 -16.03 0.80 4.24
C VAL A 195 -15.37 -0.25 3.33
N PRO A 196 -14.77 -1.35 3.84
CA PRO A 196 -14.21 -2.40 2.99
C PRO A 196 -15.31 -3.21 2.28
N VAL A 197 -16.46 -3.48 2.92
CA VAL A 197 -17.54 -4.28 2.35
C VAL A 197 -18.15 -3.63 1.11
N ASN A 198 -18.29 -2.30 1.10
CA ASN A 198 -18.83 -1.60 -0.08
C ASN A 198 -17.90 -1.67 -1.30
N ARG A 199 -16.62 -1.98 -1.12
CA ARG A 199 -15.66 -2.21 -2.22
C ARG A 199 -15.76 -3.60 -2.84
N ILE A 200 -16.40 -4.55 -2.16
CA ILE A 200 -16.63 -5.91 -2.68
C ILE A 200 -17.58 -5.81 -3.88
N ARG A 201 -17.33 -6.61 -4.91
CA ARG A 201 -18.25 -6.73 -6.06
C ARG A 201 -19.61 -7.23 -5.57
N ASN A 202 -20.68 -6.69 -6.15
CA ASN A 202 -22.03 -7.15 -5.84
C ASN A 202 -22.17 -8.65 -6.17
N GLY A 203 -22.82 -9.37 -5.29
CA GLY A 203 -23.01 -10.82 -5.41
C GLY A 203 -23.31 -11.46 -4.05
N ILE A 204 -23.64 -12.74 -4.08
CA ILE A 204 -24.09 -13.55 -2.94
C ILE A 204 -23.12 -13.41 -1.74
N TYR A 205 -21.81 -13.48 -1.98
CA TYR A 205 -20.82 -13.35 -0.89
C TYR A 205 -20.96 -12.04 -0.12
N LYS A 206 -21.10 -10.93 -0.83
CA LYS A 206 -21.29 -9.60 -0.21
C LYS A 206 -22.58 -9.53 0.58
N ASP A 207 -23.67 -10.06 0.04
CA ASP A 207 -24.97 -10.05 0.72
C ASP A 207 -24.92 -10.85 2.02
N HIS A 208 -24.39 -12.08 1.98
CA HIS A 208 -24.22 -12.90 3.19
C HIS A 208 -23.24 -12.30 4.20
N LEU A 209 -22.17 -11.62 3.75
CA LEU A 209 -21.25 -10.93 4.65
C LEU A 209 -21.95 -9.78 5.36
N ILE A 210 -22.81 -9.00 4.66
CA ILE A 210 -23.61 -7.93 5.27
C ILE A 210 -24.59 -8.52 6.28
N GLU A 211 -25.25 -9.63 5.97
CA GLU A 211 -26.16 -10.32 6.90
C GLU A 211 -25.42 -10.81 8.15
N LYS A 212 -24.24 -11.39 7.98
CA LYS A 212 -23.40 -11.85 9.09
C LYS A 212 -22.97 -10.67 9.97
N ILE A 213 -22.52 -9.56 9.39
CA ILE A 213 -22.17 -8.34 10.15
C ILE A 213 -23.38 -7.79 10.89
N ALA A 214 -24.57 -7.76 10.25
CA ALA A 214 -25.80 -7.28 10.87
C ALA A 214 -26.17 -8.12 12.10
N SER A 215 -26.12 -9.44 11.97
CA SER A 215 -26.36 -10.38 13.06
C SER A 215 -25.39 -10.18 14.22
N GLU A 216 -24.10 -10.10 13.91
CA GLU A 216 -23.02 -9.99 14.91
C GLU A 216 -23.01 -8.64 15.67
N LEU A 217 -23.43 -7.56 15.00
CA LEU A 217 -23.58 -6.24 15.60
C LEU A 217 -25.00 -5.97 16.14
N LYS A 218 -25.93 -6.94 16.01
CA LYS A 218 -27.34 -6.83 16.41
C LYS A 218 -28.05 -5.61 15.81
N VAL A 219 -27.79 -5.33 14.51
CA VAL A 219 -28.43 -4.26 13.76
C VAL A 219 -29.27 -4.83 12.61
N LYS A 220 -30.22 -4.05 12.08
CA LYS A 220 -31.03 -4.48 10.94
C LYS A 220 -30.19 -4.43 9.65
N THR A 221 -30.20 -5.52 8.87
CA THR A 221 -29.50 -5.61 7.58
C THR A 221 -29.87 -4.46 6.63
N ALA A 222 -31.14 -4.04 6.65
CA ALA A 222 -31.60 -2.90 5.84
C ALA A 222 -30.92 -1.56 6.21
N GLN A 223 -30.50 -1.39 7.47
CA GLN A 223 -29.76 -0.21 7.90
C GLN A 223 -28.33 -0.23 7.36
N LEU A 224 -27.66 -1.41 7.39
CA LEU A 224 -26.33 -1.56 6.80
C LEU A 224 -26.35 -1.39 5.27
N LYS A 225 -27.32 -1.96 4.57
CA LYS A 225 -27.46 -1.82 3.10
C LYS A 225 -27.71 -0.36 2.65
N LYS A 226 -28.36 0.44 3.48
CA LYS A 226 -28.55 1.89 3.23
C LYS A 226 -27.30 2.71 3.54
N PHE A 227 -26.35 2.14 4.28
CA PHE A 227 -25.12 2.82 4.60
C PHE A 227 -24.25 2.88 3.34
N GLN A 228 -24.39 3.97 2.62
CA GLN A 228 -23.37 4.39 1.67
C GLN A 228 -22.38 5.22 2.46
N PRO A 229 -21.05 4.93 2.37
CA PRO A 229 -20.07 5.84 2.93
C PRO A 229 -20.45 7.23 2.41
N GLN A 230 -20.80 8.13 3.33
CA GLN A 230 -21.00 9.52 2.93
C GLN A 230 -19.64 9.95 2.40
N ASP A 231 -19.52 9.98 1.08
CA ASP A 231 -18.48 10.73 0.41
C ASP A 231 -18.64 12.16 0.93
N ARG A 232 -17.84 12.54 1.92
CA ARG A 232 -17.74 13.92 2.37
C ARG A 232 -17.42 14.86 1.21
N THR A 233 -17.05 14.28 0.07
CA THR A 233 -16.85 14.95 -1.23
C THR A 233 -18.15 15.27 -1.99
N LYS A 234 -19.30 14.63 -1.69
CA LYS A 234 -20.55 14.89 -2.43
C LYS A 234 -21.30 16.15 -2.02
N LYS A 235 -20.93 16.82 -0.93
CA LYS A 235 -21.58 18.08 -0.53
C LYS A 235 -21.09 19.32 -1.30
N ILE A 236 -20.02 19.18 -2.10
CA ILE A 236 -19.44 20.28 -2.90
C ILE A 236 -19.79 20.17 -4.41
N GLN A 237 -20.43 19.07 -4.86
CA GLN A 237 -20.70 18.83 -6.29
C GLN A 237 -22.13 19.13 -6.74
N LYS A 238 -22.86 20.05 -6.11
CA LYS A 238 -24.15 20.51 -6.66
C LYS A 238 -24.05 21.77 -7.51
N ILE A 239 -22.85 22.24 -7.81
CA ILE A 239 -22.63 23.35 -8.76
C ILE A 239 -21.51 22.92 -9.73
N SER A 240 -21.88 22.27 -10.76
CA SER A 240 -21.35 22.21 -12.12
C SER A 240 -21.54 20.83 -12.76
N LEU A 241 -22.69 20.65 -13.39
CA LEU A 241 -22.89 19.61 -14.42
C LEU A 241 -22.25 20.14 -15.71
N GLN A 242 -21.17 19.50 -16.13
CA GLN A 242 -20.91 19.08 -17.52
C GLN A 242 -19.45 18.61 -17.65
N SER A 243 -19.29 17.36 -17.76
CA SER A 243 -18.44 16.56 -18.66
C SER A 243 -17.93 15.26 -17.98
N GLN A 244 -18.32 14.18 -18.61
CA GLN A 244 -18.02 12.79 -18.24
C GLN A 244 -16.54 12.45 -18.41
N LYS A 245 -15.93 11.79 -17.40
CA LYS A 245 -14.93 10.72 -17.61
C LYS A 245 -14.73 9.94 -16.30
N THR A 246 -14.62 8.63 -16.41
CA THR A 246 -14.53 7.55 -15.42
C THR A 246 -13.45 7.74 -14.33
N PRO A 247 -13.70 7.33 -13.04
CA PRO A 247 -12.71 7.46 -11.98
C PRO A 247 -11.73 6.27 -11.98
N SER A 248 -10.49 6.57 -12.27
CA SER A 248 -9.36 5.73 -11.92
C SER A 248 -9.05 5.83 -10.41
N SER A 249 -8.53 4.77 -9.82
CA SER A 249 -8.09 4.64 -8.43
C SER A 249 -7.41 5.92 -7.89
N TYR A 250 -8.02 6.56 -6.89
CA TYR A 250 -7.50 7.80 -6.31
C TYR A 250 -6.31 7.52 -5.39
N ARG A 251 -5.11 7.52 -5.97
CA ARG A 251 -3.88 7.78 -5.20
C ARG A 251 -3.73 9.30 -5.11
N PRO A 252 -3.48 9.88 -3.90
CA PRO A 252 -3.20 11.31 -3.80
C PRO A 252 -2.06 11.66 -4.75
N SER A 253 -2.15 12.78 -5.46
CA SER A 253 -1.07 13.21 -6.37
C SER A 253 0.22 13.38 -5.57
N LEU A 254 1.37 13.16 -6.21
CA LEU A 254 2.68 13.35 -5.58
C LEU A 254 2.81 14.76 -4.98
N ILE A 255 2.26 15.77 -5.66
CA ILE A 255 2.22 17.15 -5.18
C ILE A 255 1.41 17.28 -3.89
N ARG A 256 0.24 16.62 -3.81
CA ARG A 256 -0.57 16.62 -2.58
C ARG A 256 0.15 15.93 -1.42
N GLN A 257 0.87 14.84 -1.69
CA GLN A 257 1.68 14.17 -0.68
C GLN A 257 2.81 15.07 -0.19
N ALA A 258 3.54 15.75 -1.10
CA ALA A 258 4.56 16.71 -0.74
C ALA A 258 4.00 17.85 0.12
N ILE A 259 2.89 18.47 -0.27
CA ILE A 259 2.25 19.53 0.51
C ILE A 259 1.86 19.01 1.90
N ASN A 260 1.29 17.82 2.01
CA ASN A 260 0.90 17.23 3.29
C ASN A 260 2.12 17.02 4.22
N ILE A 261 3.25 16.57 3.68
CA ILE A 261 4.51 16.44 4.43
C ILE A 261 4.96 17.81 4.95
N LEU A 262 4.97 18.84 4.09
CA LEU A 262 5.41 20.19 4.47
C LEU A 262 4.50 20.87 5.48
N MET A 263 3.21 20.55 5.45
CA MET A 263 2.25 21.07 6.45
C MET A 263 2.44 20.45 7.84
N HIS A 264 3.05 19.26 7.96
CA HIS A 264 3.32 18.60 9.24
C HIS A 264 4.77 18.74 9.70
N TYR A 265 5.71 18.87 8.77
CA TYR A 265 7.16 18.93 8.99
C TYR A 265 7.80 20.04 8.15
N PRO A 266 7.48 21.32 8.40
CA PRO A 266 8.00 22.43 7.59
C PRO A 266 9.54 22.52 7.62
N GLU A 267 10.19 22.09 8.69
CA GLU A 267 11.64 22.09 8.85
C GLU A 267 12.37 21.19 7.82
N VAL A 268 11.70 20.20 7.24
CA VAL A 268 12.30 19.30 6.24
C VAL A 268 12.69 20.04 4.96
N VAL A 269 12.04 21.15 4.64
CA VAL A 269 12.37 21.98 3.46
C VAL A 269 13.77 22.58 3.51
N ARG A 270 14.30 22.86 4.70
CA ARG A 270 15.60 23.52 4.87
C ARG A 270 16.79 22.72 4.36
N GLU A 271 16.59 21.40 4.26
CA GLU A 271 17.62 20.48 3.80
C GLU A 271 17.51 20.14 2.31
N ILE A 272 16.47 20.67 1.63
CA ILE A 272 16.31 20.53 0.19
C ILE A 272 16.97 21.75 -0.44
N SER A 273 18.11 21.52 -1.08
CA SER A 273 18.80 22.56 -1.83
C SER A 273 18.04 22.82 -3.14
N GLU A 274 17.43 24.01 -3.18
CA GLU A 274 17.11 24.82 -4.33
C GLU A 274 15.80 24.65 -5.13
N GLU A 275 15.19 25.82 -5.38
CA GLU A 275 14.21 26.14 -6.43
C GLU A 275 14.45 25.49 -7.79
N LYS A 276 15.68 25.09 -8.11
CA LYS A 276 16.07 24.49 -9.38
C LYS A 276 15.41 23.14 -9.64
N GLU A 277 15.11 22.37 -8.58
CA GLU A 277 14.52 21.04 -8.70
C GLU A 277 13.06 21.07 -9.15
N PHE A 278 12.31 22.14 -8.87
CA PHE A 278 10.90 22.30 -9.24
C PHE A 278 10.65 23.17 -10.46
N LYS A 279 11.67 23.88 -10.95
CA LYS A 279 11.52 24.94 -11.98
C LYS A 279 10.90 24.48 -13.29
N HIS A 280 11.08 23.21 -13.62
CA HIS A 280 10.63 22.64 -14.91
C HIS A 280 9.40 21.73 -14.80
N ILE A 281 8.81 21.60 -13.61
CA ILE A 281 7.64 20.74 -13.39
C ILE A 281 6.38 21.54 -13.71
N HIS A 282 5.53 20.98 -14.60
CA HIS A 282 4.26 21.57 -15.03
C HIS A 282 3.09 20.62 -14.70
N GLU A 283 2.87 20.38 -13.42
CA GLU A 283 1.73 19.59 -12.93
C GLU A 283 0.76 20.48 -12.13
N LYS A 284 -0.52 20.11 -12.13
CA LYS A 284 -1.54 20.86 -11.39
C LYS A 284 -1.25 20.89 -9.88
N GLY A 285 -1.14 22.08 -9.31
CA GLY A 285 -0.87 22.30 -7.88
C GLY A 285 0.61 22.50 -7.55
N ILE A 286 1.53 22.44 -8.54
CA ILE A 286 2.96 22.69 -8.32
C ILE A 286 3.23 24.13 -7.85
N ASP A 287 2.43 25.07 -8.30
CA ASP A 287 2.60 26.48 -7.92
C ASP A 287 2.30 26.68 -6.42
N ILE A 288 1.29 25.99 -5.90
CA ILE A 288 0.98 25.98 -4.46
C ILE A 288 2.15 25.37 -3.67
N LEU A 289 2.72 24.26 -4.15
CA LEU A 289 3.86 23.61 -3.51
C LEU A 289 5.07 24.55 -3.47
N ARG A 290 5.40 25.22 -4.59
CA ARG A 290 6.50 26.20 -4.67
C ARG A 290 6.31 27.36 -3.71
N GLU A 291 5.10 27.90 -3.66
CA GLU A 291 4.76 29.02 -2.79
C GLU A 291 4.90 28.63 -1.30
N ILE A 292 4.46 27.43 -0.91
CA ILE A 292 4.66 26.91 0.45
C ILE A 292 6.16 26.76 0.77
N ILE A 293 6.95 26.20 -0.15
CA ILE A 293 8.40 26.05 0.02
C ILE A 293 9.06 27.41 0.22
N THR A 294 8.74 28.39 -0.64
CA THR A 294 9.27 29.75 -0.55
C THR A 294 8.92 30.41 0.79
N LEU A 295 7.69 30.27 1.25
CA LEU A 295 7.26 30.79 2.54
C LEU A 295 8.02 30.18 3.72
N ILE A 296 8.22 28.86 3.71
CA ILE A 296 8.96 28.17 4.77
C ILE A 296 10.45 28.57 4.75
N GLN A 297 11.05 28.74 3.58
CA GLN A 297 12.45 29.15 3.43
C GLN A 297 12.68 30.60 3.81
N SER A 298 11.71 31.49 3.61
CA SER A 298 11.80 32.92 3.93
C SER A 298 11.57 33.21 5.41
N ASN A 299 11.01 32.27 6.20
CA ASN A 299 10.71 32.53 7.62
C ASN A 299 10.99 31.28 8.47
N GLU A 300 12.02 31.34 9.31
CA GLU A 300 12.50 30.22 10.12
C GLU A 300 11.50 29.70 11.16
N SER A 301 10.55 30.51 11.59
CA SER A 301 9.56 30.14 12.62
C SER A 301 8.13 30.25 12.13
N ILE A 302 7.89 29.96 10.83
CA ILE A 302 6.56 30.08 10.25
C ILE A 302 5.58 29.10 10.90
N LYS A 303 4.46 29.65 11.36
CA LYS A 303 3.38 28.82 11.91
C LYS A 303 2.46 28.32 10.78
N LEU A 304 1.92 27.14 10.96
CA LEU A 304 1.00 26.50 10.02
C LEU A 304 -0.16 27.42 9.62
N ALA A 305 -0.73 28.14 10.59
CA ALA A 305 -1.80 29.12 10.36
C ALA A 305 -1.38 30.22 9.37
N THR A 306 -0.13 30.69 9.47
CA THR A 306 0.41 31.74 8.58
C THR A 306 0.52 31.26 7.14
N ILE A 307 0.93 29.98 6.94
CA ILE A 307 0.98 29.36 5.59
C ILE A 307 -0.42 29.31 4.98
N ILE A 308 -1.43 28.91 5.77
CA ILE A 308 -2.81 28.80 5.28
C ILE A 308 -3.39 30.17 4.95
N GLU A 309 -3.18 31.18 5.82
CA GLU A 309 -3.74 32.51 5.63
C GLU A 309 -3.05 33.30 4.51
N HIS A 310 -1.87 32.91 4.08
CA HIS A 310 -1.17 33.53 2.94
C HIS A 310 -1.94 33.42 1.63
N PHE A 311 -2.68 32.34 1.40
CA PHE A 311 -3.43 32.13 0.17
C PHE A 311 -4.73 32.94 0.19
N ASN A 312 -5.06 33.65 -0.91
CA ASN A 312 -6.30 34.41 -1.02
C ASN A 312 -7.50 33.54 -1.43
N ASP A 313 -7.25 32.41 -2.11
CA ASP A 313 -8.29 31.50 -2.57
C ASP A 313 -8.82 30.63 -1.42
N GLN A 314 -10.10 30.76 -1.11
CA GLN A 314 -10.77 30.01 -0.05
C GLN A 314 -10.73 28.50 -0.29
N THR A 315 -10.75 28.06 -1.53
CA THR A 315 -10.68 26.63 -1.89
C THR A 315 -9.30 26.06 -1.54
N ILE A 316 -8.23 26.81 -1.76
CA ILE A 316 -6.87 26.43 -1.39
C ILE A 316 -6.76 26.38 0.14
N LYS A 317 -7.23 27.39 0.87
CA LYS A 317 -7.26 27.41 2.33
C LYS A 317 -7.97 26.18 2.91
N ASP A 318 -9.13 25.84 2.41
CA ASP A 318 -9.92 24.70 2.88
C ASP A 318 -9.22 23.36 2.58
N HIS A 319 -8.54 23.23 1.44
CA HIS A 319 -7.72 22.08 1.12
C HIS A 319 -6.51 21.95 2.06
N LEU A 320 -5.78 23.03 2.31
CA LEU A 320 -4.64 23.02 3.24
C LEU A 320 -5.11 22.69 4.67
N LYS A 321 -6.21 23.30 5.15
CA LYS A 321 -6.82 22.95 6.44
C LYS A 321 -7.20 21.47 6.52
N SER A 322 -7.73 20.88 5.46
CA SER A 322 -8.07 19.45 5.46
C SER A 322 -6.84 18.55 5.60
N MET A 323 -5.70 18.94 5.04
CA MET A 323 -4.45 18.18 5.15
C MET A 323 -3.87 18.20 6.55
N THR A 324 -4.01 19.30 7.29
CA THR A 324 -3.52 19.39 8.68
C THR A 324 -4.27 18.51 9.67
N VAL A 325 -5.50 18.08 9.32
CA VAL A 325 -6.30 17.15 10.13
C VAL A 325 -5.95 15.68 9.82
N GLU A 326 -5.36 15.40 8.66
CA GLU A 326 -4.87 14.07 8.32
C GLU A 326 -3.60 13.77 9.15
N LYS A 327 -3.67 12.88 10.14
CA LYS A 327 -2.48 12.49 10.92
C LYS A 327 -1.47 11.79 10.01
N LEU A 328 -0.35 12.43 9.75
CA LEU A 328 0.83 11.78 9.19
C LEU A 328 1.49 10.94 10.29
N ILE A 329 1.53 9.61 10.10
CA ILE A 329 2.14 8.67 11.06
C ILE A 329 3.52 8.28 10.52
N ILE A 330 4.39 9.26 10.33
CA ILE A 330 5.79 9.07 9.93
C ILE A 330 6.67 9.94 10.83
N SER A 331 7.90 9.53 11.06
CA SER A 331 8.90 10.35 11.76
C SER A 331 9.42 11.46 10.85
N GLN A 332 10.05 12.48 11.42
CA GLN A 332 10.66 13.59 10.66
C GLN A 332 11.71 13.08 9.65
N MET A 333 12.50 12.08 10.03
CA MET A 333 13.49 11.46 9.14
C MET A 333 12.83 10.73 7.95
N GLU A 334 11.74 10.03 8.19
CA GLU A 334 10.97 9.38 7.12
C GLU A 334 10.29 10.41 6.22
N ALA A 335 9.78 11.51 6.79
CA ALA A 335 9.18 12.61 6.04
C ALA A 335 10.19 13.26 5.08
N LYS A 336 11.44 13.43 5.51
CA LYS A 336 12.55 13.90 4.67
C LYS A 336 12.80 12.97 3.49
N ASN A 337 12.96 11.68 3.76
CA ASN A 337 13.24 10.69 2.73
C ASN A 337 12.08 10.57 1.73
N GLU A 338 10.84 10.60 2.21
CA GLU A 338 9.65 10.52 1.38
C GLU A 338 9.50 11.77 0.49
N LEU A 339 9.78 12.96 1.04
CA LEU A 339 9.75 14.21 0.27
C LEU A 339 10.82 14.19 -0.83
N HIS A 340 12.03 13.73 -0.52
CA HIS A 340 13.11 13.59 -1.51
C HIS A 340 12.71 12.61 -2.64
N GLU A 341 12.15 11.45 -2.30
CA GLU A 341 11.64 10.51 -3.30
C GLU A 341 10.51 11.09 -4.16
N ILE A 342 9.60 11.87 -3.57
CA ILE A 342 8.51 12.52 -4.31
C ILE A 342 9.10 13.50 -5.34
N ILE A 343 10.10 14.29 -4.95
CA ILE A 343 10.78 15.23 -5.85
C ILE A 343 11.44 14.50 -7.02
N LEU A 344 12.17 13.43 -6.73
CA LEU A 344 12.79 12.61 -7.78
C LEU A 344 11.76 12.06 -8.77
N ARG A 345 10.66 11.53 -8.27
CA ARG A 345 9.56 10.99 -9.12
C ARG A 345 8.86 12.06 -9.95
N LEU A 346 8.67 13.26 -9.39
CA LEU A 346 8.10 14.40 -10.13
C LEU A 346 9.03 14.81 -11.27
N ASN A 347 10.33 14.92 -11.03
CA ASN A 347 11.32 15.25 -12.03
C ASN A 347 11.43 14.19 -13.15
N GLU A 348 11.45 12.91 -12.79
CA GLU A 348 11.44 11.82 -13.79
C GLU A 348 10.18 11.85 -14.66
N ARG A 349 9.02 12.09 -14.06
CA ARG A 349 7.73 12.16 -14.75
C ARG A 349 7.68 13.34 -15.72
N ASN A 350 8.18 14.49 -15.28
CA ASN A 350 8.29 15.67 -16.12
C ASN A 350 9.25 15.45 -17.29
N THR A 351 10.44 14.89 -17.04
CA THR A 351 11.43 14.54 -18.04
C THR A 351 10.86 13.59 -19.10
N ARG A 352 10.16 12.53 -18.68
CA ARG A 352 9.49 11.59 -19.59
C ARG A 352 8.38 12.26 -20.40
N SER A 353 7.62 13.18 -19.81
CA SER A 353 6.55 13.93 -20.49
C SER A 353 7.14 14.88 -21.53
N GLU A 354 8.21 15.61 -21.17
CA GLU A 354 8.93 16.51 -22.06
C GLU A 354 9.53 15.73 -23.24
N LEU A 355 10.17 14.59 -22.96
CA LEU A 355 10.74 13.72 -24.00
C LEU A 355 9.67 13.21 -24.97
N LYS A 356 8.51 12.77 -24.46
CA LYS A 356 7.39 12.34 -25.32
C LYS A 356 6.92 13.46 -26.25
N LYS A 357 6.82 14.69 -25.76
CA LYS A 357 6.43 15.86 -26.56
C LYS A 357 7.48 16.18 -27.64
N LEU A 358 8.77 16.07 -27.28
CA LEU A 358 9.88 16.29 -28.23
C LEU A 358 9.95 15.18 -29.30
N VAL A 359 9.73 13.91 -28.92
CA VAL A 359 9.64 12.78 -29.86
C VAL A 359 8.49 12.95 -30.84
N SER A 360 7.31 13.39 -30.37
CA SER A 360 6.18 13.69 -31.26
C SER A 360 6.52 14.77 -32.26
N LYS A 361 7.09 15.91 -31.80
CA LYS A 361 7.53 17.00 -32.69
C LYS A 361 8.67 16.59 -33.64
N ALA A 362 9.52 15.69 -33.22
CA ALA A 362 10.60 15.15 -34.09
C ALA A 362 10.06 14.33 -35.25
N LYS A 363 8.98 13.56 -35.05
CA LYS A 363 8.31 12.82 -36.12
C LYS A 363 7.73 13.72 -37.22
N ASP A 364 7.30 14.93 -36.83
CA ASP A 364 6.71 15.91 -37.71
C ASP A 364 7.76 16.89 -38.29
N ASN A 365 9.06 16.61 -38.12
CA ASN A 365 10.20 17.49 -38.49
C ASN A 365 10.09 18.94 -37.94
N ALA A 366 9.37 19.15 -36.84
CA ALA A 366 9.00 20.45 -36.27
C ALA A 366 9.87 20.88 -35.07
N LEU A 367 11.07 20.29 -34.86
CA LEU A 367 11.97 20.64 -33.78
C LEU A 367 12.82 21.88 -34.12
N THR A 368 12.77 22.89 -33.23
CA THR A 368 13.73 24.02 -33.28
C THR A 368 15.10 23.56 -32.83
N GLU A 369 16.15 24.34 -33.13
CA GLU A 369 17.54 24.00 -32.77
C GLU A 369 17.74 23.87 -31.25
N SER A 370 17.10 24.73 -30.47
CA SER A 370 17.11 24.62 -29.00
C SER A 370 16.41 23.35 -28.49
N GLN A 371 15.31 22.95 -29.14
CA GLN A 371 14.60 21.70 -28.82
C GLN A 371 15.38 20.46 -29.18
N ARG A 372 16.19 20.48 -30.26
CA ARG A 372 17.11 19.39 -30.63
C ARG A 372 18.21 19.22 -29.59
N LYS A 373 18.84 20.32 -29.15
CA LYS A 373 19.82 20.28 -28.06
C LYS A 373 19.23 19.72 -26.78
N ARG A 374 18.02 20.16 -26.40
CA ARG A 374 17.31 19.69 -25.21
C ARG A 374 16.96 18.21 -25.31
N PHE A 375 16.48 17.74 -26.45
CA PHE A 375 16.19 16.32 -26.73
C PHE A 375 17.44 15.45 -26.54
N LEU A 376 18.60 15.84 -27.08
CA LEU A 376 19.86 15.11 -26.91
C LEU A 376 20.32 15.06 -25.45
N THR A 377 20.12 16.13 -24.69
CA THR A 377 20.46 16.15 -23.25
C THR A 377 19.57 15.22 -22.46
N LEU A 378 18.26 15.22 -22.73
CA LEU A 378 17.29 14.38 -22.01
C LEU A 378 17.43 12.90 -22.37
N SER A 379 17.71 12.55 -23.62
CA SER A 379 17.95 11.15 -24.05
C SER A 379 19.20 10.57 -23.38
N LYS A 380 20.29 11.31 -23.30
CA LYS A 380 21.49 10.88 -22.57
C LYS A 380 21.26 10.67 -21.08
N SER A 381 20.43 11.49 -20.45
CA SER A 381 20.10 11.35 -19.01
C SER A 381 19.22 10.13 -18.67
N ILE A 382 18.56 9.53 -19.66
CA ILE A 382 17.74 8.31 -19.51
C ILE A 382 18.54 7.05 -19.83
N GLU A 383 19.54 7.12 -20.72
CA GLU A 383 20.43 5.98 -21.04
C GLU A 383 21.47 5.68 -19.94
N ILE A 384 21.73 6.62 -19.04
CA ILE A 384 22.72 6.49 -17.95
C ILE A 384 22.07 5.94 -16.65
N LYS A 385 20.76 5.73 -16.62
CA LYS A 385 20.01 5.11 -15.51
C LYS A 385 19.34 3.80 -15.97
#